data_a20708dab18a376adf12ca794dd6cfc9
#
_entry.id   a20708dab18a376adf12ca794dd6cfc9
#
_cell.length_a   1.000
_cell.length_b   1.000
_cell.length_c   1.000
_cell.angle_alpha   90.00
_cell.angle_beta   90.00
_cell.angle_gamma   90.00
#
_symmetry.space_group_name_H-M   'P 1'
#
loop_
_entity.id
_entity.type
_entity.pdbx_description
1 polymer ?
#
loop_
_entity_poly.entity_id
_entity_poly.type
_entity_poly.pdbx_seq_one_letter_code
_entity_poly.pdbx_strand_id
1 'polypeptide(L)'
;SSGDVLVFSYIGYKSQEISVGDSSSLDILLVEDTEALDEVVVLGYVSQKAANISGSVSTVSEEQVQSLKPVRMEDALQGLPGVNMFSNGSPGAKPTVIIRGVTSYTGNAPLVIVDGITLSLDDMNALDPSDIESISVLKDASTTALYGVRGGNGVIVITTKSGARNQDAKFSFNTSYGQQSPEKTIGVLNATEYAAILNEMSVSSGGSLIYPDISNLGKGTDWQKEIFRTDAPIVSHSISASGGSEKTSYYVSAGFTGQEGLIYGKDKQFFDRSTFRANFKTDL
;
A
#
# COMPACT_ATOMS: atom_id res chain seq x y z
N SER A 1 -41.34 -15.46 -1.48
CA SER A 1 -41.94 -16.81 -1.61
C SER A 1 -41.60 -17.57 -0.34
N SER A 2 -42.50 -18.42 0.14
CA SER A 2 -42.26 -19.27 1.30
C SER A 2 -41.01 -20.15 1.02
N GLY A 3 -39.94 -19.94 1.78
CA GLY A 3 -38.67 -20.61 1.62
C GLY A 3 -37.47 -19.72 1.24
N ASP A 4 -37.68 -18.45 0.94
CA ASP A 4 -36.59 -17.51 0.71
C ASP A 4 -35.92 -17.17 2.05
N VAL A 5 -34.57 -17.01 2.04
CA VAL A 5 -33.79 -16.59 3.19
C VAL A 5 -33.42 -15.12 3.02
N LEU A 6 -33.82 -14.29 3.99
CA LEU A 6 -33.41 -12.90 4.04
C LEU A 6 -32.20 -12.77 4.97
N VAL A 7 -31.17 -12.11 4.47
CA VAL A 7 -29.96 -11.78 5.24
C VAL A 7 -30.02 -10.32 5.65
N PHE A 8 -30.00 -10.08 6.97
CA PHE A 8 -29.96 -8.74 7.54
C PHE A 8 -28.55 -8.47 8.06
N SER A 9 -27.93 -7.41 7.52
CA SER A 9 -26.59 -6.98 7.92
C SER A 9 -26.60 -5.48 8.15
N TYR A 10 -26.05 -5.06 9.29
CA TYR A 10 -25.86 -3.66 9.63
C TYR A 10 -24.52 -3.48 10.35
N ILE A 11 -23.84 -2.37 10.12
CA ILE A 11 -22.52 -2.10 10.73
C ILE A 11 -22.64 -2.10 12.26
N GLY A 12 -21.83 -2.91 12.94
CA GLY A 12 -21.85 -3.07 14.40
C GLY A 12 -22.82 -4.11 14.92
N TYR A 13 -23.49 -4.88 14.04
CA TYR A 13 -24.42 -5.94 14.43
C TYR A 13 -24.09 -7.25 13.72
N LYS A 14 -24.36 -8.39 14.39
CA LYS A 14 -24.20 -9.72 13.78
C LYS A 14 -25.18 -9.90 12.64
N SER A 15 -24.70 -10.35 11.49
CA SER A 15 -25.57 -10.71 10.38
C SER A 15 -26.50 -11.85 10.78
N GLN A 16 -27.80 -11.70 10.51
CA GLN A 16 -28.82 -12.71 10.81
C GLN A 16 -29.49 -13.18 9.52
N GLU A 17 -29.62 -14.50 9.40
CA GLU A 17 -30.35 -15.14 8.30
C GLU A 17 -31.70 -15.62 8.81
N ILE A 18 -32.77 -15.17 8.20
CA ILE A 18 -34.14 -15.53 8.58
C ILE A 18 -34.88 -16.06 7.37
N SER A 19 -35.40 -17.28 7.49
CA SER A 19 -36.25 -17.86 6.46
C SER A 19 -37.62 -17.18 6.44
N VAL A 20 -38.07 -16.75 5.28
CA VAL A 20 -39.39 -16.14 5.08
C VAL A 20 -40.46 -17.25 5.20
N GLY A 21 -41.24 -17.19 6.29
CA GLY A 21 -42.42 -18.01 6.44
C GLY A 21 -43.67 -17.31 5.87
N ASP A 22 -44.85 -17.78 6.27
CA ASP A 22 -46.16 -17.23 5.82
C ASP A 22 -46.55 -15.91 6.54
N SER A 23 -45.68 -15.34 7.35
CA SER A 23 -45.92 -14.11 8.11
C SER A 23 -45.77 -12.88 7.20
N SER A 24 -46.72 -11.96 7.25
CA SER A 24 -46.74 -10.70 6.52
C SER A 24 -45.86 -9.60 7.14
N SER A 25 -45.34 -9.78 8.34
CA SER A 25 -44.41 -8.88 9.01
C SER A 25 -43.35 -9.70 9.76
N LEU A 26 -42.10 -9.24 9.70
CA LEU A 26 -40.97 -9.81 10.42
C LEU A 26 -40.37 -8.71 11.30
N ASP A 27 -40.45 -8.90 12.61
CA ASP A 27 -39.76 -8.05 13.58
C ASP A 27 -38.38 -8.68 13.87
N ILE A 28 -37.31 -7.94 13.56
CA ILE A 28 -35.95 -8.43 13.69
C ILE A 28 -35.20 -7.58 14.69
N LEU A 29 -34.76 -8.26 15.77
CA LEU A 29 -33.86 -7.64 16.74
C LEU A 29 -32.42 -7.99 16.34
N LEU A 30 -31.69 -7.02 15.86
CA LEU A 30 -30.26 -7.19 15.57
C LEU A 30 -29.47 -7.21 16.87
N VAL A 31 -28.63 -8.22 17.03
CA VAL A 31 -27.72 -8.37 18.16
C VAL A 31 -26.44 -7.64 17.87
N GLU A 32 -26.02 -6.76 18.78
CA GLU A 32 -24.73 -6.04 18.64
C GLU A 32 -23.59 -7.05 18.48
N ASP A 33 -22.72 -6.78 17.48
CA ASP A 33 -21.52 -7.56 17.28
C ASP A 33 -20.42 -7.06 18.21
N THR A 34 -20.40 -7.62 19.41
CA THR A 34 -19.36 -7.29 20.40
C THR A 34 -17.97 -7.81 20.00
N GLU A 35 -17.86 -8.71 19.01
CA GLU A 35 -16.57 -9.15 18.50
C GLU A 35 -15.91 -8.07 17.63
N ALA A 36 -16.69 -7.20 16.96
CA ALA A 36 -16.16 -6.04 16.24
C ALA A 36 -15.52 -4.99 17.18
N LEU A 37 -15.78 -5.05 18.48
CA LEU A 37 -15.17 -4.16 19.49
C LEU A 37 -13.87 -4.71 20.08
N ASP A 38 -13.48 -5.93 19.74
CA ASP A 38 -12.28 -6.59 20.24
C ASP A 38 -11.09 -6.49 19.28
N GLU A 39 -11.13 -5.57 18.30
CA GLU A 39 -9.97 -5.29 17.46
C GLU A 39 -8.80 -4.85 18.35
N VAL A 40 -7.78 -5.71 18.42
CA VAL A 40 -6.58 -5.45 19.19
C VAL A 40 -5.59 -4.73 18.28
N VAL A 41 -5.31 -3.48 18.61
CA VAL A 41 -4.29 -2.68 17.92
C VAL A 41 -2.96 -2.91 18.59
N VAL A 42 -1.96 -3.33 17.83
CA VAL A 42 -0.60 -3.44 18.29
C VAL A 42 0.07 -2.07 18.23
N LEU A 43 0.42 -1.54 19.39
CA LEU A 43 1.15 -0.27 19.53
C LEU A 43 2.68 -0.50 19.65
N GLY A 44 3.18 -1.54 19.00
CA GLY A 44 4.59 -1.95 19.02
C GLY A 44 4.94 -2.83 20.22
N TYR A 45 5.21 -2.25 21.38
CA TYR A 45 5.54 -3.01 22.59
C TYR A 45 4.32 -3.43 23.41
N VAL A 46 3.16 -2.86 23.13
CA VAL A 46 1.91 -3.07 23.89
C VAL A 46 0.77 -3.30 22.92
N SER A 47 -0.01 -4.34 23.17
CA SER A 47 -1.28 -4.58 22.47
C SER A 47 -2.43 -4.03 23.32
N GLN A 48 -3.27 -3.19 22.75
CA GLN A 48 -4.45 -2.64 23.42
C GLN A 48 -5.67 -2.80 22.53
N LYS A 49 -6.85 -2.95 23.16
CA LYS A 49 -8.11 -2.93 22.42
C LYS A 49 -8.30 -1.57 21.77
N ALA A 50 -8.73 -1.54 20.51
CA ALA A 50 -8.96 -0.30 19.76
C ALA A 50 -9.82 0.71 20.54
N ALA A 51 -10.83 0.23 21.27
CA ALA A 51 -11.71 1.04 22.11
C ALA A 51 -11.00 1.75 23.27
N ASN A 52 -9.82 1.29 23.69
CA ASN A 52 -9.08 1.84 24.83
C ASN A 52 -7.99 2.85 24.38
N ILE A 53 -7.82 3.05 23.07
CA ILE A 53 -6.82 3.96 22.53
C ILE A 53 -7.43 5.35 22.43
N SER A 54 -6.98 6.26 23.28
CA SER A 54 -7.45 7.66 23.30
C SER A 54 -6.85 8.54 22.21
N GLY A 55 -5.97 8.02 21.36
CA GLY A 55 -5.29 8.73 20.29
C GLY A 55 -5.75 8.33 18.89
N SER A 56 -5.45 9.18 17.88
CA SER A 56 -5.75 8.88 16.49
C SER A 56 -4.77 7.83 15.93
N VAL A 57 -5.27 6.62 15.80
CA VAL A 57 -4.57 5.49 15.15
C VAL A 57 -5.33 5.14 13.87
N SER A 58 -4.61 4.89 12.79
CA SER A 58 -5.18 4.30 11.57
C SER A 58 -4.56 2.93 11.39
N THR A 59 -5.41 1.91 11.30
CA THR A 59 -4.98 0.53 11.09
C THR A 59 -5.37 0.06 9.69
N VAL A 60 -4.50 -0.69 9.05
CA VAL A 60 -4.75 -1.44 7.81
C VAL A 60 -4.72 -2.91 8.18
N SER A 61 -5.81 -3.62 7.96
CA SER A 61 -5.89 -5.06 8.25
C SER A 61 -5.25 -5.90 7.13
N GLU A 62 -5.05 -7.18 7.41
CA GLU A 62 -4.55 -8.14 6.42
C GLU A 62 -5.40 -8.14 5.14
N GLU A 63 -6.73 -8.15 5.28
CA GLU A 63 -7.65 -8.18 4.14
C GLU A 63 -7.51 -6.92 3.28
N GLN A 64 -7.34 -5.77 3.92
CA GLN A 64 -7.12 -4.50 3.22
C GLN A 64 -5.79 -4.50 2.48
N VAL A 65 -4.69 -4.97 3.11
CA VAL A 65 -3.40 -5.13 2.44
C VAL A 65 -3.52 -6.06 1.24
N GLN A 66 -4.17 -7.21 1.41
CA GLN A 66 -4.35 -8.19 0.32
C GLN A 66 -5.22 -7.65 -0.81
N SER A 67 -6.25 -6.86 -0.51
CA SER A 67 -7.13 -6.27 -1.53
C SER A 67 -6.42 -5.23 -2.40
N LEU A 68 -5.53 -4.44 -1.80
CA LEU A 68 -4.75 -3.42 -2.50
C LEU A 68 -3.66 -4.02 -3.39
N LYS A 69 -3.22 -5.27 -3.10
CA LYS A 69 -2.09 -5.95 -3.80
C LYS A 69 -0.89 -5.04 -3.99
N PRO A 70 -0.38 -4.41 -2.93
CA PRO A 70 0.70 -3.45 -3.04
C PRO A 70 1.98 -4.15 -3.50
N VAL A 71 2.75 -3.49 -4.35
CA VAL A 71 4.06 -3.98 -4.78
C VAL A 71 5.10 -3.73 -3.69
N ARG A 72 4.95 -2.62 -2.99
CA ARG A 72 5.80 -2.18 -1.88
C ARG A 72 4.96 -2.02 -0.62
N MET A 73 5.60 -2.20 0.52
CA MET A 73 4.93 -2.03 1.82
C MET A 73 4.31 -0.65 1.99
N GLU A 74 5.01 0.36 1.51
CA GLU A 74 4.56 1.75 1.62
C GLU A 74 3.28 1.99 0.83
N ASP A 75 3.07 1.28 -0.28
CA ASP A 75 1.86 1.43 -1.10
C ASP A 75 0.60 1.07 -0.29
N ALA A 76 0.72 0.19 0.71
CA ALA A 76 -0.37 -0.14 1.63
C ALA A 76 -0.76 1.02 2.57
N LEU A 77 0.11 2.02 2.72
CA LEU A 77 -0.17 3.23 3.51
C LEU A 77 -0.90 4.31 2.70
N GLN A 78 -0.97 4.14 1.38
CA GLN A 78 -1.62 5.11 0.50
C GLN A 78 -3.12 5.19 0.79
N GLY A 79 -3.62 6.41 0.91
CA GLY A 79 -5.05 6.64 1.20
C GLY A 79 -5.39 6.67 2.69
N LEU A 80 -4.45 6.39 3.59
CA LEU A 80 -4.70 6.55 5.02
C LEU A 80 -4.82 8.04 5.39
N PRO A 81 -5.84 8.42 6.17
CA PRO A 81 -6.01 9.81 6.59
C PRO A 81 -4.78 10.35 7.31
N GLY A 82 -4.26 11.50 6.86
CA GLY A 82 -3.09 12.17 7.46
C GLY A 82 -1.74 11.53 7.12
N VAL A 83 -1.69 10.59 6.18
CA VAL A 83 -0.45 10.03 5.61
C VAL A 83 -0.32 10.56 4.18
N ASN A 84 0.77 11.24 3.89
CA ASN A 84 1.12 11.68 2.54
C ASN A 84 2.30 10.86 2.04
N MET A 85 2.18 10.30 0.86
CA MET A 85 3.22 9.51 0.23
C MET A 85 3.59 10.12 -1.13
N PHE A 86 4.87 10.27 -1.36
CA PHE A 86 5.42 10.77 -2.61
C PHE A 86 6.40 9.74 -3.18
N SER A 87 6.18 9.31 -4.41
CA SER A 87 7.06 8.42 -5.14
C SER A 87 7.36 9.02 -6.52
N ASN A 88 8.57 8.81 -7.01
CA ASN A 88 8.95 9.23 -8.36
C ASN A 88 8.53 8.22 -9.45
N GLY A 89 7.86 7.13 -9.07
CA GLY A 89 7.35 6.12 -10.01
C GLY A 89 8.39 5.15 -10.58
N SER A 90 9.67 5.29 -10.23
CA SER A 90 10.69 4.33 -10.68
C SER A 90 10.58 3.01 -9.91
N PRO A 91 10.83 1.85 -10.55
CA PRO A 91 10.85 0.58 -9.86
C PRO A 91 11.81 0.58 -8.68
N GLY A 92 11.37 0.05 -7.53
CA GLY A 92 12.18 -0.01 -6.31
C GLY A 92 12.55 1.35 -5.70
N ALA A 93 12.03 2.46 -6.22
CA ALA A 93 12.32 3.78 -5.68
C ALA A 93 11.78 3.91 -4.25
N LYS A 94 12.56 4.57 -3.41
CA LYS A 94 12.21 4.85 -2.02
C LYS A 94 11.17 5.96 -1.98
N PRO A 95 9.96 5.72 -1.43
CA PRO A 95 8.98 6.76 -1.27
C PRO A 95 9.34 7.65 -0.09
N THR A 96 8.90 8.90 -0.15
CA THR A 96 8.88 9.79 1.00
C THR A 96 7.52 9.66 1.66
N VAL A 97 7.50 9.26 2.93
CA VAL A 97 6.28 9.17 3.74
C VAL A 97 6.30 10.28 4.78
N ILE A 98 5.23 11.06 4.83
CA ILE A 98 5.07 12.18 5.77
C ILE A 98 3.73 12.01 6.50
N ILE A 99 3.78 12.01 7.84
CA ILE A 99 2.59 11.91 8.69
C ILE A 99 2.26 13.30 9.23
N ARG A 100 1.00 13.78 9.02
CA ARG A 100 0.49 15.09 9.48
C ARG A 100 1.25 16.31 8.97
N GLY A 101 1.98 16.19 7.86
CA GLY A 101 2.67 17.32 7.22
C GLY A 101 4.13 17.46 7.63
N VAL A 102 4.76 18.48 7.08
CA VAL A 102 6.18 18.78 7.30
C VAL A 102 6.35 19.50 8.62
N THR A 103 7.02 18.87 9.57
CA THR A 103 7.24 19.40 10.93
C THR A 103 8.65 19.93 11.14
N SER A 104 9.60 19.54 10.29
CA SER A 104 11.03 19.87 10.42
C SER A 104 11.67 20.13 9.06
N TYR A 105 12.66 21.01 9.05
CA TYR A 105 13.52 21.26 7.87
C TYR A 105 14.59 20.18 7.67
N THR A 106 14.92 19.39 8.70
CA THR A 106 16.04 18.45 8.68
C THR A 106 15.63 16.99 8.53
N GLY A 107 14.35 16.65 8.72
CA GLY A 107 13.87 15.29 8.56
C GLY A 107 12.43 15.12 9.03
N ASN A 108 11.60 14.49 8.20
CA ASN A 108 10.18 14.26 8.48
C ASN A 108 9.80 12.78 8.36
N ALA A 109 10.80 11.90 8.22
CA ALA A 109 10.55 10.47 8.12
C ALA A 109 9.96 9.93 9.42
N PRO A 110 8.87 9.14 9.36
CA PRO A 110 8.32 8.47 10.53
C PRO A 110 9.26 7.38 11.03
N LEU A 111 9.11 7.03 12.29
CA LEU A 111 9.76 5.85 12.87
C LEU A 111 9.03 4.60 12.40
N VAL A 112 9.76 3.61 11.93
CA VAL A 112 9.20 2.30 11.52
C VAL A 112 9.55 1.26 12.56
N ILE A 113 8.56 0.46 12.95
CA ILE A 113 8.72 -0.64 13.90
C ILE A 113 8.08 -1.88 13.30
N VAL A 114 8.85 -2.95 13.20
CA VAL A 114 8.40 -4.25 12.69
C VAL A 114 8.60 -5.28 13.78
N ASP A 115 7.51 -5.88 14.26
CA ASP A 115 7.50 -6.87 15.35
C ASP A 115 8.28 -6.40 16.59
N GLY A 116 8.20 -5.11 16.92
CA GLY A 116 8.93 -4.51 18.05
C GLY A 116 10.36 -4.06 17.74
N ILE A 117 10.89 -4.32 16.55
CA ILE A 117 12.23 -3.91 16.14
C ILE A 117 12.16 -2.63 15.32
N THR A 118 12.96 -1.63 15.66
CA THR A 118 13.06 -0.39 14.88
C THR A 118 13.84 -0.62 13.59
N LEU A 119 13.23 -0.26 12.48
CA LEU A 119 13.84 -0.26 11.15
C LEU A 119 13.88 1.16 10.58
N SER A 120 14.64 1.35 9.52
CA SER A 120 14.55 2.56 8.70
C SER A 120 13.36 2.46 7.73
N LEU A 121 12.89 3.60 7.23
CA LEU A 121 11.87 3.61 6.17
C LEU A 121 12.36 2.87 4.92
N ASP A 122 13.66 2.94 4.64
CA ASP A 122 14.30 2.25 3.53
C ASP A 122 14.22 0.72 3.63
N ASP A 123 14.30 0.20 4.86
CA ASP A 123 14.27 -1.24 5.11
C ASP A 123 12.85 -1.84 4.95
N MET A 124 11.80 -1.00 4.92
CA MET A 124 10.44 -1.45 4.64
C MET A 124 10.33 -2.13 3.26
N ASN A 125 11.11 -1.69 2.28
CA ASN A 125 11.12 -2.31 0.95
C ASN A 125 11.60 -3.78 0.95
N ALA A 126 12.26 -4.22 2.01
CA ALA A 126 12.66 -5.63 2.16
C ALA A 126 11.50 -6.52 2.61
N LEU A 127 10.41 -5.94 3.13
CA LEU A 127 9.25 -6.70 3.59
C LEU A 127 8.35 -7.07 2.41
N ASP A 128 7.83 -8.29 2.44
CA ASP A 128 6.80 -8.71 1.50
C ASP A 128 5.42 -8.34 2.07
N PRO A 129 4.59 -7.58 1.31
CA PRO A 129 3.24 -7.25 1.76
C PRO A 129 2.37 -8.48 2.10
N SER A 130 2.63 -9.63 1.48
CA SER A 130 1.90 -10.87 1.77
C SER A 130 2.18 -11.45 3.16
N ASP A 131 3.30 -11.06 3.79
CA ASP A 131 3.69 -11.48 5.14
C ASP A 131 3.12 -10.60 6.25
N ILE A 132 2.32 -9.59 5.91
CA ILE A 132 1.81 -8.62 6.87
C ILE A 132 0.46 -9.07 7.42
N GLU A 133 0.32 -8.96 8.74
CA GLU A 133 -0.90 -9.17 9.47
C GLU A 133 -1.65 -7.83 9.65
N SER A 134 -0.93 -6.79 10.07
CA SER A 134 -1.52 -5.45 10.21
C SER A 134 -0.48 -4.35 10.15
N ILE A 135 -0.93 -3.15 9.79
CA ILE A 135 -0.12 -1.92 9.84
C ILE A 135 -0.89 -0.89 10.65
N SER A 136 -0.29 -0.36 11.71
CA SER A 136 -0.86 0.70 12.53
C SER A 136 -0.03 1.97 12.41
N VAL A 137 -0.68 3.10 12.09
CA VAL A 137 -0.05 4.40 11.99
C VAL A 137 -0.45 5.25 13.19
N LEU A 138 0.52 5.52 14.08
CA LEU A 138 0.37 6.32 15.26
C LEU A 138 0.71 7.78 14.92
N LYS A 139 -0.28 8.64 15.04
CA LYS A 139 -0.19 10.03 14.58
C LYS A 139 -0.11 11.04 15.72
N ASP A 140 -0.70 10.71 16.86
CA ASP A 140 -0.82 11.62 18.00
C ASP A 140 0.33 11.47 19.00
N ALA A 141 0.70 12.58 19.66
CA ALA A 141 1.74 12.59 20.67
C ALA A 141 1.44 11.61 21.83
N SER A 142 0.16 11.42 22.18
CA SER A 142 -0.23 10.46 23.22
C SER A 142 0.11 9.01 22.87
N THR A 143 -0.07 8.61 21.60
CA THR A 143 0.25 7.27 21.13
C THR A 143 1.73 7.09 20.80
N THR A 144 2.41 8.15 20.35
CA THR A 144 3.84 8.12 20.01
C THR A 144 4.76 8.36 21.20
N ALA A 145 4.23 8.75 22.36
CA ALA A 145 5.01 9.02 23.58
C ALA A 145 5.86 7.80 24.03
N LEU A 146 5.38 6.59 23.77
CA LEU A 146 6.11 5.33 24.05
C LEU A 146 7.46 5.25 23.31
N TYR A 147 7.62 6.00 22.22
CA TYR A 147 8.80 6.02 21.37
C TYR A 147 9.67 7.25 21.57
N GLY A 148 9.29 8.12 22.53
CA GLY A 148 10.03 9.33 22.88
C GLY A 148 10.22 10.26 21.70
N VAL A 149 11.35 10.96 21.66
CA VAL A 149 11.67 11.97 20.62
C VAL A 149 11.66 11.38 19.20
N ARG A 150 12.01 10.11 19.04
CA ARG A 150 12.02 9.44 17.73
C ARG A 150 10.62 9.28 17.13
N GLY A 151 9.57 9.24 17.94
CA GLY A 151 8.19 9.18 17.50
C GLY A 151 7.58 10.52 17.10
N GLY A 152 8.32 11.64 17.18
CA GLY A 152 7.82 13.00 16.94
C GLY A 152 7.22 13.22 15.55
N ASN A 153 7.71 12.52 14.53
CA ASN A 153 7.18 12.56 13.15
C ASN A 153 6.12 11.50 12.87
N GLY A 154 5.60 10.84 13.90
CA GLY A 154 4.70 9.68 13.79
C GLY A 154 5.45 8.36 13.78
N VAL A 155 4.71 7.28 14.02
CA VAL A 155 5.25 5.91 14.08
C VAL A 155 4.40 5.00 13.21
N ILE A 156 5.05 4.18 12.41
CA ILE A 156 4.44 3.11 11.62
C ILE A 156 4.81 1.80 12.31
N VAL A 157 3.81 1.10 12.84
CA VAL A 157 3.96 -0.20 13.47
C VAL A 157 3.44 -1.26 12.53
N ILE A 158 4.30 -2.19 12.16
CA ILE A 158 4.00 -3.31 11.28
C ILE A 158 4.04 -4.58 12.11
N THR A 159 2.95 -5.33 12.09
CA THR A 159 2.86 -6.67 12.65
C THR A 159 2.87 -7.67 11.51
N THR A 160 3.75 -8.64 11.60
CA THR A 160 3.87 -9.66 10.57
C THR A 160 3.18 -10.95 11.00
N LYS A 161 2.77 -11.74 10.03
CA LYS A 161 2.09 -13.02 10.23
C LYS A 161 2.90 -13.97 11.09
N SER A 162 2.21 -14.66 11.96
CA SER A 162 2.77 -15.70 12.82
C SER A 162 1.89 -16.95 12.77
N GLY A 163 2.45 -18.11 13.12
CA GLY A 163 1.67 -19.33 13.26
C GLY A 163 0.79 -19.30 14.51
N ALA A 164 -0.36 -19.94 14.45
CA ALA A 164 -1.23 -20.16 15.61
C ALA A 164 -0.95 -21.55 16.20
N ARG A 165 -1.14 -21.68 17.53
CA ARG A 165 -1.03 -22.97 18.22
C ARG A 165 -2.27 -23.83 17.98
N ASN A 166 -2.12 -25.13 18.11
CA ASN A 166 -3.20 -26.11 17.93
C ASN A 166 -3.94 -25.93 16.59
N GLN A 167 -3.19 -25.57 15.55
CA GLN A 167 -3.69 -25.36 14.22
C GLN A 167 -3.01 -26.30 13.24
N ASP A 168 -3.81 -26.99 12.43
CA ASP A 168 -3.31 -27.79 11.30
C ASP A 168 -2.50 -26.94 10.33
N ALA A 169 -1.60 -27.58 9.59
CA ALA A 169 -0.78 -26.92 8.59
C ALA A 169 -1.67 -26.30 7.49
N LYS A 170 -1.60 -24.98 7.36
CA LYS A 170 -2.27 -24.20 6.32
C LYS A 170 -1.24 -23.72 5.30
N PHE A 171 -1.48 -24.02 4.04
CA PHE A 171 -0.66 -23.55 2.93
C PHE A 171 -1.41 -22.47 2.17
N SER A 172 -0.68 -21.42 1.79
CA SER A 172 -1.22 -20.34 0.97
C SER A 172 -0.29 -20.09 -0.21
N PHE A 173 -0.88 -19.92 -1.39
CA PHE A 173 -0.15 -19.55 -2.60
C PHE A 173 -0.87 -18.38 -3.25
N ASN A 174 -0.14 -17.28 -3.45
CA ASN A 174 -0.66 -16.10 -4.13
C ASN A 174 0.21 -15.78 -5.34
N THR A 175 -0.44 -15.45 -6.44
CA THR A 175 0.22 -14.96 -7.64
C THR A 175 -0.55 -13.79 -8.21
N SER A 176 0.16 -12.79 -8.67
CA SER A 176 -0.43 -11.66 -9.37
C SER A 176 0.41 -11.28 -10.57
N TYR A 177 -0.26 -10.86 -11.62
CA TYR A 177 0.32 -10.26 -12.81
C TYR A 177 -0.44 -8.98 -13.12
N GLY A 178 0.28 -7.92 -13.37
CA GLY A 178 -0.27 -6.63 -13.74
C GLY A 178 0.57 -5.97 -14.82
N GLN A 179 -0.01 -4.95 -15.45
CA GLN A 179 0.69 -4.08 -16.39
C GLN A 179 0.56 -2.64 -15.92
N GLN A 180 1.63 -1.89 -16.03
CA GLN A 180 1.68 -0.47 -15.71
C GLN A 180 1.73 0.35 -16.98
N SER A 181 1.06 1.49 -16.95
CA SER A 181 1.13 2.51 -17.98
C SER A 181 1.20 3.89 -17.32
N PRO A 182 1.77 4.91 -17.98
CA PRO A 182 1.68 6.27 -17.49
C PRO A 182 0.21 6.70 -17.38
N GLU A 183 -0.18 7.25 -16.24
CA GLU A 183 -1.56 7.72 -16.03
C GLU A 183 -1.89 8.89 -16.96
N LYS A 184 -0.92 9.80 -17.16
CA LYS A 184 -1.09 10.98 -18.00
C LYS A 184 0.25 11.41 -18.61
N THR A 185 0.22 11.77 -19.88
CA THR A 185 1.32 12.46 -20.54
C THR A 185 1.07 13.97 -20.57
N ILE A 186 2.13 14.76 -20.63
CA ILE A 186 2.04 16.21 -20.72
C ILE A 186 1.76 16.56 -22.18
N GLY A 187 0.76 17.44 -22.44
CA GLY A 187 0.55 17.98 -23.77
C GLY A 187 1.75 18.83 -24.20
N VAL A 188 2.41 18.41 -25.25
CA VAL A 188 3.56 19.13 -25.84
C VAL A 188 3.20 19.62 -27.23
N LEU A 189 3.86 20.71 -27.62
CA LEU A 189 3.73 21.25 -28.98
C LEU A 189 4.35 20.28 -29.98
N ASN A 190 3.75 20.19 -31.15
CA ASN A 190 4.38 19.53 -32.31
C ASN A 190 5.50 20.39 -32.89
N ALA A 191 6.30 19.84 -33.82
CA ALA A 191 7.47 20.54 -34.36
C ALA A 191 7.08 21.86 -35.07
N THR A 192 5.97 21.88 -35.80
CA THR A 192 5.48 23.08 -36.49
C THR A 192 5.01 24.15 -35.50
N GLU A 193 4.22 23.76 -34.48
CA GLU A 193 3.75 24.67 -33.44
C GLU A 193 4.92 25.24 -32.63
N TYR A 194 5.91 24.41 -32.26
CA TYR A 194 7.09 24.83 -31.53
C TYR A 194 7.91 25.86 -32.34
N ALA A 195 8.15 25.57 -33.63
CA ALA A 195 8.88 26.48 -34.51
C ALA A 195 8.12 27.81 -34.71
N ALA A 196 6.78 27.77 -34.81
CA ALA A 196 5.97 29.00 -34.94
C ALA A 196 6.10 29.87 -33.66
N ILE A 197 6.01 29.29 -32.47
CA ILE A 197 6.16 30.04 -31.20
C ILE A 197 7.58 30.62 -31.09
N LEU A 198 8.63 29.88 -31.45
CA LEU A 198 9.99 30.41 -31.40
C LEU A 198 10.19 31.56 -32.38
N ASN A 199 9.61 31.48 -33.59
CA ASN A 199 9.62 32.56 -34.54
C ASN A 199 8.93 33.81 -34.01
N GLU A 200 7.72 33.65 -33.41
CA GLU A 200 6.97 34.75 -32.79
C GLU A 200 7.77 35.41 -31.66
N MET A 201 8.35 34.60 -30.75
CA MET A 201 9.21 35.11 -29.69
C MET A 201 10.42 35.90 -30.21
N SER A 202 11.08 35.38 -31.26
CA SER A 202 12.25 36.05 -31.85
C SER A 202 11.86 37.40 -32.48
N VAL A 203 10.80 37.40 -33.29
CA VAL A 203 10.34 38.64 -33.98
C VAL A 203 9.85 39.67 -32.95
N SER A 204 9.12 39.26 -31.94
CA SER A 204 8.66 40.14 -30.84
C SER A 204 9.80 40.76 -30.05
N SER A 205 10.96 40.09 -30.02
CA SER A 205 12.19 40.58 -29.39
C SER A 205 13.09 41.41 -30.35
N GLY A 206 12.60 41.70 -31.57
CA GLY A 206 13.34 42.47 -32.58
C GLY A 206 14.34 41.62 -33.39
N GLY A 207 14.30 40.28 -33.25
CA GLY A 207 15.11 39.36 -34.01
C GLY A 207 14.49 38.95 -35.35
N SER A 208 15.18 38.09 -36.12
CA SER A 208 14.68 37.47 -37.34
C SER A 208 14.07 36.11 -37.10
N LEU A 209 13.36 35.55 -38.08
CA LEU A 209 12.83 34.20 -38.02
C LEU A 209 13.93 33.18 -37.77
N ILE A 210 13.77 32.35 -36.73
CA ILE A 210 14.70 31.25 -36.40
C ILE A 210 14.48 30.11 -37.41
N TYR A 211 13.23 29.83 -37.75
CA TYR A 211 12.81 28.82 -38.72
C TYR A 211 12.09 29.52 -39.89
N PRO A 212 12.80 29.87 -40.98
CA PRO A 212 12.20 30.60 -42.09
C PRO A 212 11.11 29.82 -42.82
N ASP A 213 11.22 28.49 -42.87
CA ASP A 213 10.19 27.61 -43.44
C ASP A 213 9.77 26.56 -42.42
N ILE A 214 8.55 26.69 -41.92
CA ILE A 214 7.92 25.78 -40.96
C ILE A 214 6.98 24.79 -41.64
N SER A 215 6.70 24.93 -42.95
CA SER A 215 5.71 24.12 -43.66
C SER A 215 6.07 22.64 -43.77
N ASN A 216 7.38 22.34 -43.78
CA ASN A 216 7.91 21.01 -43.98
C ASN A 216 8.30 20.28 -42.69
N LEU A 217 8.09 20.88 -41.50
CA LEU A 217 8.47 20.29 -40.23
C LEU A 217 7.51 19.17 -39.77
N GLY A 218 6.25 19.22 -40.26
CA GLY A 218 5.26 18.23 -39.88
C GLY A 218 4.96 18.19 -38.37
N LYS A 219 4.60 17.01 -37.87
CA LYS A 219 4.34 16.80 -36.45
C LYS A 219 5.61 16.59 -35.60
N GLY A 220 6.71 16.22 -36.25
CA GLY A 220 7.92 15.81 -35.54
C GLY A 220 7.75 14.52 -34.77
N THR A 221 8.66 14.27 -33.83
CA THR A 221 8.66 13.06 -32.98
C THR A 221 8.05 13.36 -31.61
N ASP A 222 7.05 12.59 -31.24
CA ASP A 222 6.50 12.60 -29.87
C ASP A 222 7.40 11.76 -28.96
N TRP A 223 8.40 12.41 -28.37
CA TRP A 223 9.37 11.74 -27.51
C TRP A 223 8.75 11.08 -26.29
N GLN A 224 7.59 11.50 -25.81
CA GLN A 224 6.91 10.84 -24.70
C GLN A 224 6.44 9.45 -25.13
N LYS A 225 5.87 9.31 -26.33
CA LYS A 225 5.47 8.00 -26.88
C LYS A 225 6.64 7.09 -27.21
N GLU A 226 7.77 7.67 -27.60
CA GLU A 226 8.99 6.90 -27.90
C GLU A 226 9.67 6.41 -26.61
N ILE A 227 9.58 7.16 -25.52
CA ILE A 227 10.28 6.87 -24.27
C ILE A 227 9.41 6.04 -23.31
N PHE A 228 8.11 6.32 -23.22
CA PHE A 228 7.25 5.65 -22.26
C PHE A 228 6.64 4.36 -22.82
N ARG A 229 6.67 3.33 -22.01
CA ARG A 229 5.96 2.07 -22.23
C ARG A 229 4.56 2.14 -21.63
N THR A 230 3.62 1.46 -22.28
CA THR A 230 2.25 1.31 -21.79
C THR A 230 1.95 -0.12 -21.29
N ASP A 231 2.97 -0.98 -21.26
CA ASP A 231 2.86 -2.41 -21.01
C ASP A 231 3.94 -2.95 -20.05
N ALA A 232 4.45 -2.10 -19.14
CA ALA A 232 5.48 -2.52 -18.22
C ALA A 232 4.93 -3.56 -17.21
N PRO A 233 5.44 -4.80 -17.21
CA PRO A 233 4.88 -5.86 -16.37
C PRO A 233 5.27 -5.70 -14.90
N ILE A 234 4.34 -6.11 -14.03
CA ILE A 234 4.58 -6.40 -12.63
C ILE A 234 4.16 -7.84 -12.37
N VAL A 235 5.02 -8.59 -11.70
CA VAL A 235 4.73 -9.95 -11.28
C VAL A 235 5.00 -10.10 -9.80
N SER A 236 4.16 -10.84 -9.10
CA SER A 236 4.40 -11.20 -7.70
C SER A 236 3.93 -12.63 -7.45
N HIS A 237 4.76 -13.40 -6.77
CA HIS A 237 4.49 -14.77 -6.36
C HIS A 237 4.86 -14.91 -4.90
N SER A 238 3.97 -15.47 -4.09
CA SER A 238 4.28 -15.81 -2.70
C SER A 238 3.69 -17.16 -2.33
N ILE A 239 4.42 -17.90 -1.52
CA ILE A 239 4.00 -19.14 -0.91
C ILE A 239 4.25 -19.03 0.59
N SER A 240 3.32 -19.52 1.38
CA SER A 240 3.49 -19.59 2.83
C SER A 240 2.90 -20.86 3.41
N ALA A 241 3.46 -21.25 4.55
CA ALA A 241 2.98 -22.35 5.36
C ALA A 241 2.93 -21.90 6.82
N SER A 242 1.82 -22.15 7.49
CA SER A 242 1.64 -21.84 8.91
C SER A 242 0.96 -22.98 9.62
N GLY A 243 1.23 -23.14 10.92
CA GLY A 243 0.59 -24.15 11.74
C GLY A 243 1.21 -24.19 13.12
N GLY A 244 0.78 -25.15 13.93
CA GLY A 244 1.36 -25.31 15.25
C GLY A 244 0.75 -26.43 16.06
N SER A 245 1.54 -26.96 17.00
CA SER A 245 1.15 -27.89 18.04
C SER A 245 0.72 -27.11 19.30
N GLU A 246 0.48 -27.83 20.38
CA GLU A 246 0.17 -27.24 21.70
C GLU A 246 1.28 -26.29 22.20
N LYS A 247 2.55 -26.64 21.96
CA LYS A 247 3.72 -25.91 22.48
C LYS A 247 4.47 -25.08 21.43
N THR A 248 4.25 -25.35 20.15
CA THR A 248 5.01 -24.70 19.06
C THR A 248 4.07 -24.13 18.04
N SER A 249 4.45 -23.01 17.45
CA SER A 249 3.82 -22.48 16.24
C SER A 249 4.88 -22.02 15.24
N TYR A 250 4.55 -22.09 13.97
CA TYR A 250 5.45 -21.70 12.91
C TYR A 250 4.73 -20.96 11.79
N TYR A 251 5.44 -20.04 11.16
CA TYR A 251 5.10 -19.40 9.91
C TYR A 251 6.35 -19.34 9.05
N VAL A 252 6.27 -19.85 7.84
CA VAL A 252 7.37 -19.80 6.85
C VAL A 252 6.80 -19.29 5.55
N SER A 253 7.49 -18.35 4.91
CA SER A 253 7.11 -17.81 3.61
C SER A 253 8.32 -17.63 2.69
N ALA A 254 8.04 -17.65 1.39
CA ALA A 254 8.95 -17.23 0.35
C ALA A 254 8.18 -16.42 -0.68
N GLY A 255 8.77 -15.31 -1.13
CA GLY A 255 8.15 -14.40 -2.07
C GLY A 255 9.13 -13.95 -3.15
N PHE A 256 8.58 -13.64 -4.32
CA PHE A 256 9.28 -12.99 -5.43
C PHE A 256 8.40 -11.89 -6.00
N THR A 257 8.98 -10.71 -6.21
CA THR A 257 8.32 -9.58 -6.87
C THR A 257 9.26 -9.04 -7.92
N GLY A 258 8.79 -8.95 -9.17
CA GLY A 258 9.50 -8.32 -10.28
C GLY A 258 8.67 -7.16 -10.84
N GLN A 259 9.29 -6.02 -11.06
CA GLN A 259 8.69 -4.82 -11.62
C GLN A 259 9.58 -4.23 -12.68
N GLU A 260 9.07 -4.04 -13.90
CA GLU A 260 9.76 -3.29 -14.96
C GLU A 260 9.31 -1.82 -14.94
N GLY A 261 10.21 -0.93 -15.36
CA GLY A 261 9.93 0.50 -15.43
C GLY A 261 9.13 0.93 -16.65
N LEU A 262 8.56 2.14 -16.55
CA LEU A 262 7.77 2.76 -17.62
C LEU A 262 8.61 3.36 -18.73
N ILE A 263 9.93 3.44 -18.58
CA ILE A 263 10.84 3.99 -19.60
C ILE A 263 11.44 2.84 -20.41
N TYR A 264 11.48 2.99 -21.74
CA TYR A 264 12.09 2.00 -22.62
C TYR A 264 13.54 1.71 -22.24
N GLY A 265 13.89 0.43 -22.24
CA GLY A 265 15.22 -0.08 -21.88
C GLY A 265 15.12 -1.05 -20.71
N LYS A 266 14.80 -2.31 -21.01
CA LYS A 266 14.59 -3.39 -20.02
C LYS A 266 15.74 -3.50 -19.01
N ASP A 267 16.96 -3.24 -19.43
CA ASP A 267 18.16 -3.41 -18.61
C ASP A 267 18.46 -2.21 -17.71
N LYS A 268 17.62 -1.17 -17.71
CA LYS A 268 17.92 0.10 -17.02
C LYS A 268 16.97 0.45 -15.89
N GLN A 269 15.75 -0.09 -15.89
CA GLN A 269 14.74 0.18 -14.87
C GLN A 269 13.98 -1.09 -14.54
N PHE A 270 14.47 -1.83 -13.58
CA PHE A 270 13.80 -2.99 -13.02
C PHE A 270 14.03 -3.05 -11.52
N PHE A 271 13.14 -3.73 -10.85
CA PHE A 271 13.24 -4.04 -9.42
C PHE A 271 12.83 -5.49 -9.22
N ASP A 272 13.75 -6.27 -8.68
CA ASP A 272 13.50 -7.65 -8.30
C ASP A 272 13.74 -7.79 -6.80
N ARG A 273 12.78 -8.39 -6.12
CA ARG A 273 12.85 -8.69 -4.70
C ARG A 273 12.54 -10.17 -4.49
N SER A 274 13.44 -10.87 -3.83
CA SER A 274 13.21 -12.21 -3.31
C SER A 274 13.24 -12.15 -1.79
N THR A 275 12.20 -12.66 -1.14
CA THR A 275 12.06 -12.67 0.31
C THR A 275 11.97 -14.08 0.83
N PHE A 276 12.55 -14.33 1.98
CA PHE A 276 12.37 -15.55 2.75
C PHE A 276 12.17 -15.18 4.20
N ARG A 277 11.14 -15.72 4.82
CA ARG A 277 10.82 -15.47 6.23
C ARG A 277 10.53 -16.77 6.94
N ALA A 278 11.00 -16.88 8.17
CA ALA A 278 10.67 -17.96 9.09
C ALA A 278 10.46 -17.40 10.49
N ASN A 279 9.32 -17.71 11.09
CA ASN A 279 8.97 -17.33 12.45
C ASN A 279 8.57 -18.59 13.22
N PHE A 280 9.29 -18.86 14.29
CA PHE A 280 9.03 -20.01 15.16
C PHE A 280 8.86 -19.52 16.59
N LYS A 281 7.79 -19.97 17.24
CA LYS A 281 7.53 -19.72 18.67
C LYS A 281 7.41 -21.07 19.37
N THR A 282 8.11 -21.25 20.47
CA THR A 282 8.04 -22.45 21.30
C THR A 282 8.02 -22.09 22.77
N ASP A 283 7.21 -22.79 23.56
CA ASP A 283 7.27 -22.72 25.01
C ASP A 283 8.26 -23.78 25.50
N LEU A 284 9.15 -23.38 26.38
CA LEU A 284 10.15 -24.24 27.04
C LEU A 284 9.54 -24.96 28.25
#